data_31f788c47efb258119ec9babf7d5f63a
#
_entry.id   31f788c47efb258119ec9babf7d5f63a
#
_cell.length_a   1.000
_cell.length_b   1.000
_cell.length_c   1.000
_cell.angle_alpha   90.00
_cell.angle_beta   90.00
_cell.angle_gamma   90.00
#
_symmetry.space_group_name_H-M   'P 1'
#
loop_
_entity.id
_entity.type
_entity.pdbx_description
1 polymer ?
#
loop_
_entity_poly.entity_id
_entity_poly.type
_entity_poly.pdbx_seq_one_letter_code
_entity_poly.pdbx_strand_id
1 'polypeptide(L)'
;MKTFSANADNVKRDWFVVDATNKTLGRLSTEIARRLRGKHKPEYTPHCDTGDYIVVINAQKVHVTGAKLDDKKYHRFTGYVGNLKTTSLKDLLATYPERVIEIAVKGMLPKNPLGREMYRKLKVYGGAEHPHSAQQPQALEL
;
A
#
# COMPACT_ATOMS: atom_id res chain seq x y z
N MET A 1 23.63 1.03 -29.36
CA MET A 1 23.31 1.18 -27.94
C MET A 1 21.99 0.43 -27.67
N LYS A 2 21.95 -0.44 -26.68
CA LYS A 2 20.70 -1.16 -26.29
C LYS A 2 20.14 -0.55 -25.02
N THR A 3 18.86 -0.25 -25.02
CA THR A 3 18.15 0.19 -23.81
C THR A 3 17.93 -1.01 -22.88
N PHE A 4 18.16 -0.82 -21.59
CA PHE A 4 17.88 -1.85 -20.59
C PHE A 4 16.37 -2.09 -20.49
N SER A 5 15.98 -3.37 -20.53
CA SER A 5 14.61 -3.81 -20.27
C SER A 5 14.63 -4.87 -19.18
N ALA A 6 13.88 -4.64 -18.11
CA ALA A 6 13.83 -5.57 -17.00
C ALA A 6 13.05 -6.83 -17.35
N ASN A 7 13.53 -7.98 -16.85
CA ASN A 7 12.87 -9.27 -16.90
C ASN A 7 12.68 -9.78 -15.46
N ALA A 8 11.86 -10.78 -15.28
CA ALA A 8 11.60 -11.36 -13.95
C ALA A 8 12.89 -11.84 -13.25
N ASP A 9 13.85 -12.32 -14.02
CA ASP A 9 15.13 -12.87 -13.51
C ASP A 9 16.16 -11.78 -13.17
N ASN A 10 16.04 -10.59 -13.79
CA ASN A 10 17.00 -9.50 -13.63
C ASN A 10 16.60 -8.48 -12.56
N VAL A 11 15.39 -8.58 -12.03
CA VAL A 11 14.88 -7.62 -11.05
C VAL A 11 15.28 -8.01 -9.64
N LYS A 12 15.97 -7.10 -8.94
CA LYS A 12 16.25 -7.23 -7.52
C LYS A 12 15.15 -6.56 -6.73
N ARG A 13 14.55 -7.28 -5.79
CA ARG A 13 13.51 -6.77 -4.89
C ARG A 13 14.01 -6.81 -3.45
N ASP A 14 14.02 -5.65 -2.83
CA ASP A 14 14.42 -5.51 -1.43
C ASP A 14 13.17 -5.42 -0.53
N TRP A 15 13.35 -5.65 0.76
CA TRP A 15 12.31 -5.52 1.76
C TRP A 15 12.51 -4.26 2.58
N PHE A 16 11.44 -3.49 2.74
CA PHE A 16 11.44 -2.26 3.54
C PHE A 16 10.31 -2.27 4.55
N VAL A 17 10.57 -1.71 5.73
CA VAL A 17 9.56 -1.45 6.74
C VAL A 17 9.32 0.04 6.88
N VAL A 18 8.06 0.44 6.91
CA VAL A 18 7.61 1.83 7.01
C VAL A 18 6.71 1.98 8.23
N ASP A 19 7.00 2.96 9.07
CA ASP A 19 6.14 3.33 10.19
C ASP A 19 5.10 4.36 9.75
N ALA A 20 3.82 4.03 9.90
CA ALA A 20 2.70 4.90 9.54
C ALA A 20 2.33 5.91 10.65
N THR A 21 2.99 5.87 11.80
CA THR A 21 2.68 6.74 12.94
C THR A 21 2.75 8.22 12.55
N ASN A 22 1.65 8.94 12.74
CA ASN A 22 1.50 10.37 12.43
C ASN A 22 1.77 10.75 10.95
N LYS A 23 1.86 9.79 10.05
CA LYS A 23 2.00 10.05 8.62
C LYS A 23 0.62 10.31 8.00
N THR A 24 0.54 11.28 7.11
CA THR A 24 -0.69 11.58 6.37
C THR A 24 -1.03 10.45 5.42
N LEU A 25 -2.23 9.90 5.51
CA LEU A 25 -2.67 8.72 4.76
C LEU A 25 -2.39 8.83 3.25
N GLY A 26 -2.83 9.92 2.61
CA GLY A 26 -2.70 10.08 1.17
C GLY A 26 -1.25 10.16 0.71
N ARG A 27 -0.43 10.95 1.38
CA ARG A 27 0.99 11.14 1.05
C ARG A 27 1.80 9.86 1.29
N LEU A 28 1.56 9.18 2.41
CA LEU A 28 2.16 7.89 2.71
C LEU A 28 1.82 6.86 1.63
N SER A 29 0.54 6.76 1.27
CA SER A 29 0.06 5.82 0.25
C SER A 29 0.65 6.08 -1.14
N THR A 30 0.86 7.35 -1.50
CA THR A 30 1.49 7.74 -2.78
C THR A 30 2.93 7.24 -2.86
N GLU A 31 3.72 7.42 -1.81
CA GLU A 31 5.11 6.96 -1.78
C GLU A 31 5.20 5.43 -1.76
N ILE A 32 4.34 4.77 -1.00
CA ILE A 32 4.24 3.30 -1.00
C ILE A 32 3.90 2.78 -2.40
N ALA A 33 2.90 3.34 -3.06
CA ALA A 33 2.51 2.94 -4.41
C ALA A 33 3.63 3.15 -5.43
N ARG A 34 4.34 4.27 -5.34
CA ARG A 34 5.51 4.57 -6.19
C ARG A 34 6.59 3.50 -6.06
N ARG A 35 6.89 3.07 -4.84
CA ARG A 35 7.91 2.04 -4.57
C ARG A 35 7.44 0.64 -4.96
N LEU A 36 6.19 0.30 -4.74
CA LEU A 36 5.61 -0.96 -5.19
C LEU A 36 5.65 -1.10 -6.71
N ARG A 37 5.45 -0.01 -7.43
CA ARG A 37 5.53 0.02 -8.89
C ARG A 37 6.98 0.02 -9.41
N GLY A 38 7.93 0.45 -8.61
CA GLY A 38 9.34 0.51 -8.97
C GLY A 38 9.78 1.79 -9.67
N LYS A 39 8.96 2.85 -9.67
CA LYS A 39 9.29 4.14 -10.32
C LYS A 39 10.46 4.89 -9.70
N HIS A 40 10.90 4.52 -8.52
CA HIS A 40 12.07 5.08 -7.85
C HIS A 40 13.39 4.48 -8.36
N LYS A 41 13.33 3.40 -9.13
CA LYS A 41 14.51 2.72 -9.68
C LYS A 41 14.80 3.17 -11.11
N PRO A 42 16.10 3.31 -11.49
CA PRO A 42 16.46 3.64 -12.86
C PRO A 42 16.10 2.50 -13.84
N GLU A 43 16.01 1.28 -13.36
CA GLU A 43 15.67 0.06 -14.13
C GLU A 43 14.17 -0.13 -14.35
N TYR A 44 13.34 0.86 -13.98
CA TYR A 44 11.88 0.79 -14.13
C TYR A 44 11.49 0.45 -15.56
N THR A 45 10.69 -0.60 -15.71
CA THR A 45 10.14 -1.04 -17.01
C THR A 45 8.62 -1.20 -16.87
N PRO A 46 7.81 -0.54 -17.71
CA PRO A 46 6.34 -0.51 -17.54
C PRO A 46 5.66 -1.87 -17.58
N HIS A 47 6.18 -2.83 -18.34
CA HIS A 47 5.59 -4.16 -18.50
C HIS A 47 6.05 -5.18 -17.45
N CYS A 48 7.01 -4.82 -16.62
CA CYS A 48 7.58 -5.70 -15.60
C CYS A 48 7.41 -5.11 -14.20
N ASP A 49 7.19 -5.97 -13.21
CA ASP A 49 7.13 -5.57 -11.81
C ASP A 49 8.54 -5.43 -11.24
N THR A 50 9.04 -4.20 -11.19
CA THR A 50 10.37 -3.85 -10.67
C THR A 50 10.38 -3.34 -9.24
N GLY A 51 9.22 -3.23 -8.60
CA GLY A 51 9.08 -2.67 -7.25
C GLY A 51 9.59 -3.57 -6.13
N ASP A 52 9.68 -3.00 -4.94
CA ASP A 52 10.14 -3.67 -3.73
C ASP A 52 8.97 -4.16 -2.86
N TYR A 53 9.26 -5.03 -1.89
CA TYR A 53 8.33 -5.42 -0.85
C TYR A 53 8.27 -4.36 0.24
N ILE A 54 7.08 -3.99 0.65
CA ILE A 54 6.87 -2.97 1.70
C ILE A 54 6.01 -3.55 2.82
N VAL A 55 6.54 -3.47 4.02
CA VAL A 55 5.84 -3.79 5.27
C VAL A 55 5.49 -2.48 5.96
N VAL A 56 4.21 -2.23 6.22
CA VAL A 56 3.73 -1.06 6.94
C VAL A 56 3.31 -1.47 8.34
N ILE A 57 3.81 -0.79 9.33
CA ILE A 57 3.49 -1.00 10.75
C ILE A 57 2.76 0.21 11.32
N ASN A 58 2.09 0.02 12.46
CA ASN A 58 1.31 1.07 13.15
C ASN A 58 0.20 1.71 12.29
N ALA A 59 -0.46 0.93 11.44
CA ALA A 59 -1.53 1.44 10.59
C ALA A 59 -2.66 2.13 11.36
N GLN A 60 -2.92 1.72 12.60
CA GLN A 60 -3.92 2.34 13.48
C GLN A 60 -3.59 3.79 13.86
N LYS A 61 -2.33 4.20 13.76
CA LYS A 61 -1.84 5.54 14.13
C LYS A 61 -1.68 6.48 12.93
N VAL A 62 -2.20 6.11 11.78
CA VAL A 62 -2.15 6.94 10.58
C VAL A 62 -2.96 8.24 10.80
N HIS A 63 -2.45 9.34 10.29
CA HIS A 63 -3.08 10.65 10.43
C HIS A 63 -3.92 11.01 9.21
N VAL A 64 -5.07 11.63 9.44
CA VAL A 64 -5.92 12.24 8.41
C VAL A 64 -6.27 13.67 8.82
N THR A 65 -6.33 14.58 7.84
CA THR A 65 -6.61 16.00 8.08
C THR A 65 -8.09 16.32 7.99
N GLY A 66 -8.50 17.43 8.60
CA GLY A 66 -9.88 17.90 8.57
C GLY A 66 -10.87 16.94 9.25
N ALA A 67 -12.11 16.94 8.79
CA ALA A 67 -13.19 16.11 9.32
C ALA A 67 -13.31 14.73 8.66
N LYS A 68 -12.25 14.25 7.97
CA LYS A 68 -12.30 12.99 7.21
C LYS A 68 -12.60 11.76 8.05
N LEU A 69 -12.29 11.78 9.33
CA LEU A 69 -12.65 10.66 10.24
C LEU A 69 -14.13 10.33 10.20
N ASP A 70 -14.98 11.36 10.16
CA ASP A 70 -16.42 11.22 10.13
C ASP A 70 -16.99 11.28 8.70
N ASP A 71 -16.43 12.12 7.84
CA ASP A 71 -16.96 12.40 6.50
C ASP A 71 -16.56 11.36 5.44
N LYS A 72 -15.36 10.79 5.56
CA LYS A 72 -14.89 9.79 4.58
C LYS A 72 -15.63 8.47 4.77
N LYS A 73 -16.32 8.02 3.73
CA LYS A 73 -17.12 6.79 3.72
C LYS A 73 -16.51 5.76 2.77
N TYR A 74 -16.58 4.49 3.19
CA TYR A 74 -16.22 3.33 2.37
C TYR A 74 -17.48 2.56 2.05
N HIS A 75 -17.76 2.35 0.76
CA HIS A 75 -18.98 1.71 0.28
C HIS A 75 -18.67 0.31 -0.26
N ARG A 76 -19.52 -0.64 0.06
CA ARG A 76 -19.47 -2.00 -0.48
C ARG A 76 -20.86 -2.45 -0.91
N PHE A 77 -21.02 -2.75 -2.20
CA PHE A 77 -22.24 -3.33 -2.74
C PHE A 77 -22.24 -4.85 -2.53
N THR A 78 -23.31 -5.37 -1.94
CA THR A 78 -23.43 -6.81 -1.64
C THR A 78 -23.87 -7.68 -2.82
N GLY A 79 -24.32 -7.07 -3.93
CA GLY A 79 -24.88 -7.75 -5.09
C GLY A 79 -26.41 -7.78 -5.14
N TYR A 80 -27.07 -7.45 -4.05
CA TYR A 80 -28.54 -7.36 -3.99
C TYR A 80 -28.98 -5.91 -4.05
N VAL A 81 -30.12 -5.66 -4.71
CA VAL A 81 -30.68 -4.31 -4.88
C VAL A 81 -30.91 -3.65 -3.53
N GLY A 82 -30.45 -2.39 -3.37
CA GLY A 82 -30.61 -1.61 -2.17
C GLY A 82 -29.64 -1.93 -1.03
N ASN A 83 -28.76 -2.89 -1.18
CA ASN A 83 -27.83 -3.34 -0.14
C ASN A 83 -26.41 -2.77 -0.34
N LEU A 84 -26.30 -1.45 -0.25
CA LEU A 84 -25.02 -0.74 -0.17
C LEU A 84 -24.61 -0.58 1.29
N LYS A 85 -23.55 -1.28 1.69
CA LYS A 85 -22.97 -1.12 3.04
C LYS A 85 -21.98 0.03 3.04
N THR A 86 -22.13 0.90 4.04
CA THR A 86 -21.28 2.09 4.22
C THR A 86 -20.62 2.04 5.58
N THR A 87 -19.32 2.27 5.63
CA THR A 87 -18.51 2.34 6.85
C THR A 87 -17.74 3.65 6.87
N SER A 88 -17.75 4.37 7.98
CA SER A 88 -16.93 5.59 8.13
C SER A 88 -15.45 5.24 8.31
N LEU A 89 -14.57 6.19 8.03
CA LEU A 89 -13.12 6.02 8.24
C LEU A 89 -12.81 5.72 9.73
N LYS A 90 -13.51 6.40 10.64
CA LYS A 90 -13.38 6.19 12.08
C LYS A 90 -13.67 4.75 12.49
N ASP A 91 -14.79 4.20 12.00
CA ASP A 91 -15.19 2.82 12.30
C ASP A 91 -14.23 1.81 11.67
N LEU A 92 -13.76 2.07 10.44
CA LEU A 92 -12.81 1.20 9.76
C LEU A 92 -11.46 1.18 10.47
N LEU A 93 -10.96 2.32 10.95
CA LEU A 93 -9.72 2.40 11.73
C LEU A 93 -9.83 1.66 13.07
N ALA A 94 -11.03 1.67 13.70
CA ALA A 94 -11.26 0.96 14.94
C ALA A 94 -11.32 -0.56 14.78
N THR A 95 -11.86 -1.05 13.65
CA THR A 95 -12.07 -2.49 13.41
C THR A 95 -10.94 -3.13 12.60
N TYR A 96 -10.56 -2.52 11.47
CA TYR A 96 -9.57 -3.06 10.53
C TYR A 96 -8.68 -1.93 10.00
N PRO A 97 -7.75 -1.41 10.80
CA PRO A 97 -6.90 -0.28 10.41
C PRO A 97 -6.03 -0.58 9.18
N GLU A 98 -5.64 -1.84 8.97
CA GLU A 98 -4.84 -2.25 7.82
C GLU A 98 -5.53 -1.93 6.49
N ARG A 99 -6.84 -2.12 6.44
CA ARG A 99 -7.64 -1.90 5.23
C ARG A 99 -7.65 -0.46 4.75
N VAL A 100 -7.50 0.49 5.66
CA VAL A 100 -7.46 1.92 5.31
C VAL A 100 -6.28 2.21 4.37
N ILE A 101 -5.09 1.73 4.73
CA ILE A 101 -3.88 1.89 3.91
C ILE A 101 -3.97 1.02 2.66
N GLU A 102 -4.41 -0.22 2.78
CA GLU A 102 -4.56 -1.14 1.65
C GLU A 102 -5.45 -0.59 0.56
N ILE A 103 -6.63 -0.06 0.91
CA ILE A 103 -7.57 0.53 -0.06
C ILE A 103 -6.95 1.77 -0.71
N ALA A 104 -6.29 2.63 0.06
CA ALA A 104 -5.64 3.83 -0.46
C ALA A 104 -4.54 3.49 -1.47
N VAL A 105 -3.66 2.56 -1.15
CA VAL A 105 -2.58 2.12 -2.04
C VAL A 105 -3.12 1.40 -3.28
N LYS A 106 -4.08 0.48 -3.09
CA LYS A 106 -4.71 -0.25 -4.20
C LYS A 106 -5.36 0.69 -5.20
N GLY A 107 -5.97 1.77 -4.72
CA GLY A 107 -6.55 2.81 -5.56
C GLY A 107 -5.53 3.57 -6.42
N MET A 108 -4.26 3.61 -6.00
CA MET A 108 -3.16 4.30 -6.69
C MET A 108 -2.35 3.37 -7.62
N LEU A 109 -2.55 2.07 -7.54
CA LEU A 109 -1.90 1.08 -8.41
C LEU A 109 -2.71 0.85 -9.69
N PRO A 110 -2.08 0.35 -10.79
CA PRO A 110 -2.78 -0.01 -12.02
C PRO A 110 -3.89 -1.04 -11.80
N LYS A 111 -4.99 -0.93 -12.55
CA LYS A 111 -6.16 -1.82 -12.47
C LYS A 111 -6.05 -2.98 -13.47
N ASN A 112 -4.96 -3.72 -13.43
CA ASN A 112 -4.66 -4.84 -14.34
C ASN A 112 -3.97 -5.99 -13.57
N PRO A 113 -3.68 -7.14 -14.22
CA PRO A 113 -2.97 -8.25 -13.56
C PRO A 113 -1.63 -7.85 -12.95
N LEU A 114 -0.85 -7.00 -13.65
CA LEU A 114 0.43 -6.49 -13.14
C LEU A 114 0.25 -5.66 -11.87
N GLY A 115 -0.76 -4.80 -11.81
CA GLY A 115 -1.10 -4.02 -10.62
C GLY A 115 -1.48 -4.89 -9.42
N ARG A 116 -2.17 -6.00 -9.66
CA ARG A 116 -2.48 -6.99 -8.61
C ARG A 116 -1.23 -7.68 -8.07
N GLU A 117 -0.27 -7.99 -8.93
CA GLU A 117 1.04 -8.52 -8.48
C GLU A 117 1.83 -7.49 -7.66
N MET A 118 1.83 -6.22 -8.06
CA MET A 118 2.42 -5.12 -7.28
C MET A 118 1.78 -5.02 -5.90
N TYR A 119 0.46 -5.09 -5.82
CA TYR A 119 -0.29 -5.02 -4.56
C TYR A 119 0.03 -6.18 -3.61
N ARG A 120 0.32 -7.37 -4.10
CA ARG A 120 0.70 -8.53 -3.28
C ARG A 120 1.98 -8.33 -2.49
N LYS A 121 2.84 -7.42 -2.91
CA LYS A 121 4.09 -7.07 -2.21
C LYS A 121 3.88 -6.12 -1.03
N LEU A 122 2.67 -5.59 -0.86
CA LEU A 122 2.30 -4.78 0.29
C LEU A 122 1.83 -5.66 1.43
N LYS A 123 2.41 -5.46 2.60
CA LYS A 123 2.01 -6.10 3.86
C LYS A 123 1.74 -5.00 4.88
N VAL A 124 0.52 -4.95 5.43
CA VAL A 124 0.12 -3.90 6.38
C VAL A 124 -0.27 -4.52 7.71
N TYR A 125 0.20 -3.94 8.79
CA TYR A 125 -0.09 -4.38 10.16
C TYR A 125 -0.56 -3.20 11.01
N GLY A 126 -1.59 -3.42 11.82
CA GLY A 126 -2.14 -2.38 12.69
C GLY A 126 -1.22 -2.00 13.83
N GLY A 127 -0.49 -2.95 14.39
CA GLY A 127 0.47 -2.76 15.49
C GLY A 127 1.90 -2.53 15.03
N ALA A 128 2.81 -2.53 16.00
CA ALA A 128 4.25 -2.34 15.76
C ALA A 128 4.98 -3.62 15.33
N GLU A 129 4.37 -4.78 15.54
CA GLU A 129 4.99 -6.07 15.27
C GLU A 129 4.62 -6.60 13.88
N HIS A 130 5.56 -7.27 13.23
CA HIS A 130 5.35 -7.93 11.93
C HIS A 130 6.08 -9.28 11.89
N PRO A 131 5.58 -10.29 11.16
CA PRO A 131 6.17 -11.63 11.10
C PRO A 131 7.31 -11.75 10.07
N HIS A 132 7.85 -10.64 9.56
CA HIS A 132 8.83 -10.61 8.46
C HIS A 132 10.27 -10.45 8.93
N SER A 133 10.63 -10.89 10.15
CA SER A 133 12.00 -10.80 10.68
C SER A 133 13.00 -11.61 9.84
N ALA A 134 12.56 -12.72 9.27
CA ALA A 134 13.40 -13.57 8.42
C ALA A 134 13.87 -12.87 7.14
N GLN A 135 13.06 -11.98 6.58
CA GLN A 135 13.39 -11.19 5.39
C GLN A 135 14.30 -9.99 5.68
N GLN A 136 14.54 -9.68 6.96
CA GLN A 136 15.38 -8.56 7.40
C GLN A 136 15.02 -7.23 6.69
N PRO A 137 13.77 -6.73 6.81
CA PRO A 137 13.36 -5.50 6.13
C PRO A 137 14.15 -4.31 6.68
N GLN A 138 14.60 -3.45 5.77
CA GLN A 138 15.31 -2.22 6.12
C GLN A 138 14.31 -1.12 6.46
N ALA A 139 14.64 -0.31 7.47
CA ALA A 139 13.82 0.85 7.81
C ALA A 139 13.83 1.89 6.68
N LEU A 140 12.66 2.37 6.31
CA LEU A 140 12.48 3.37 5.27
C LEU A 140 11.71 4.56 5.84
N GLU A 141 12.31 5.72 5.82
CA GLU A 141 11.66 6.98 6.18
C GLU A 141 11.02 7.61 4.93
N LEU A 142 9.73 7.88 5.04
CA LEU A 142 8.95 8.52 3.96
C LEU A 142 8.37 9.86 4.40
#